data_18bf270c2e5f8a68fa481b0f7ddc9644
#
_entry.id   18bf270c2e5f8a68fa481b0f7ddc9644
#
_cell.length_a   1.000
_cell.length_b   1.000
_cell.length_c   1.000
_cell.angle_alpha   90.00
_cell.angle_beta   90.00
_cell.angle_gamma   90.00
#
_symmetry.space_group_name_H-M   'P 1'
#
loop_
_entity.id
_entity.type
_entity.pdbx_description
1 polymer ?
#
loop_
_entity_poly.entity_id
_entity_poly.type
_entity_poly.pdbx_seq_one_letter_code
_entity_poly.pdbx_strand_id
1 'polypeptide(L)'
;HGVEYFFLSPEEFRQRIADGEFLEYEEVYPDRFYGTLKAQVERQLEAGQHVIFDVDVVGGCNIKEYYGNRALSIFIQPPSIEELRHRLEGRGTDTPEVIQQRLDKAEYELSFSPKFDKIIVNDDLETAKAETLEVIKHFLSIAKNSIKQNLLHSK
;
A
#
# COMPACT_ATOMS: atom_id res chain seq x y z
N HIS A 1 -3.78 2.46 14.59
CA HIS A 1 -2.80 1.83 15.46
C HIS A 1 -1.46 1.77 14.76
N GLY A 2 -0.43 2.39 15.34
CA GLY A 2 0.95 2.24 14.90
C GLY A 2 1.44 3.24 13.87
N VAL A 3 0.69 4.26 13.52
CA VAL A 3 1.24 5.41 12.83
C VAL A 3 1.76 6.37 13.90
N GLU A 4 3.02 6.22 14.26
CA GLU A 4 3.69 7.23 15.05
C GLU A 4 3.97 8.42 14.16
N TYR A 5 3.28 9.52 14.42
CA TYR A 5 3.57 10.80 13.78
C TYR A 5 4.82 11.37 14.44
N PHE A 6 5.94 11.34 13.73
CA PHE A 6 7.13 12.08 14.15
C PHE A 6 6.96 13.55 13.74
N PHE A 7 6.98 14.44 14.72
CA PHE A 7 6.99 15.86 14.46
C PHE A 7 8.41 16.29 14.05
N LEU A 8 8.68 16.14 12.76
CA LEU A 8 9.92 16.64 12.17
C LEU A 8 9.66 18.00 11.53
N SER A 9 10.65 18.88 11.60
CA SER A 9 10.61 20.08 10.79
C SER A 9 10.70 19.73 9.30
N PRO A 10 10.21 20.58 8.38
CA PRO A 10 10.36 20.35 6.95
C PRO A 10 11.81 20.08 6.52
N GLU A 11 12.75 20.80 7.10
CA GLU A 11 14.19 20.64 6.83
C GLU A 11 14.71 19.28 7.27
N GLU A 12 14.34 18.84 8.48
CA GLU A 12 14.70 17.51 9.00
C GLU A 12 14.10 16.41 8.14
N PHE A 13 12.85 16.58 7.72
CA PHE A 13 12.17 15.60 6.86
C PHE A 13 12.86 15.47 5.50
N ARG A 14 13.20 16.60 4.87
CA ARG A 14 13.93 16.61 3.60
C ARG A 14 15.31 15.98 3.73
N GLN A 15 16.00 16.22 4.84
CA GLN A 15 17.30 15.61 5.11
C GLN A 15 17.19 14.08 5.21
N ARG A 16 16.19 13.58 5.91
CA ARG A 16 15.94 12.14 6.03
C ARG A 16 15.53 11.50 4.71
N ILE A 17 14.80 12.22 3.85
CA ILE A 17 14.53 11.78 2.49
C ILE A 17 15.83 11.63 1.71
N ALA A 18 16.69 12.63 1.77
CA ALA A 18 17.99 12.62 1.08
C ALA A 18 18.89 11.49 1.56
N ASP A 19 18.81 11.16 2.86
CA ASP A 19 19.57 10.06 3.49
C ASP A 19 18.95 8.67 3.21
N GLY A 20 17.81 8.60 2.50
CA GLY A 20 17.17 7.33 2.14
C GLY A 20 16.51 6.61 3.31
N GLU A 21 16.13 7.32 4.38
CA GLU A 21 15.56 6.74 5.59
C GLU A 21 14.08 6.38 5.48
N PHE A 22 13.38 6.92 4.48
CA PHE A 22 11.96 6.65 4.28
C PHE A 22 11.71 5.48 3.33
N LEU A 23 10.80 4.61 3.72
CA LEU A 23 10.27 3.56 2.86
C LEU A 23 9.34 4.13 1.78
N GLU A 24 8.47 5.05 2.20
CA GLU A 24 7.62 5.87 1.34
C GLU A 24 7.40 7.22 2.02
N TYR A 25 7.10 8.24 1.23
CA TYR A 25 6.77 9.57 1.74
C TYR A 25 5.94 10.33 0.72
N GLU A 26 5.20 11.33 1.22
CA GLU A 26 4.37 12.20 0.39
C GLU A 26 4.36 13.61 0.96
N GLU A 27 4.51 14.61 0.10
CA GLU A 27 4.28 16.02 0.42
C GLU A 27 2.83 16.34 0.07
N VAL A 28 1.95 16.34 1.07
CA VAL A 28 0.50 16.55 0.86
C VAL A 28 0.19 18.01 0.58
N TYR A 29 0.85 18.93 1.30
CA TYR A 29 0.81 20.37 1.09
C TYR A 29 2.23 20.90 1.17
N PRO A 30 2.53 22.09 0.65
CA PRO A 30 3.86 22.69 0.79
C PRO A 30 4.36 22.64 2.24
N ASP A 31 5.53 22.04 2.43
CA ASP A 31 6.18 21.82 3.73
C ASP A 31 5.41 20.91 4.71
N ARG A 32 4.40 20.17 4.24
CA ARG A 32 3.71 19.14 5.03
C ARG A 32 3.95 17.78 4.46
N PHE A 33 4.78 17.01 5.14
CA PHE A 33 5.22 15.70 4.74
C PHE A 33 4.62 14.61 5.62
N TYR A 34 4.33 13.47 5.00
CA TYR A 34 3.97 12.23 5.68
C TYR A 34 4.86 11.13 5.10
N GLY A 35 5.24 10.19 5.94
CA GLY A 35 6.06 9.08 5.45
C GLY A 35 6.26 8.00 6.50
N THR A 36 6.81 6.88 6.05
CA THR A 36 7.11 5.72 6.88
C THR A 36 8.61 5.47 6.89
N LEU A 37 9.21 5.48 8.08
CA LEU A 37 10.62 5.21 8.26
C LEU A 37 10.93 3.71 8.13
N LYS A 38 11.95 3.37 7.36
CA LYS A 38 12.43 1.99 7.20
C LYS A 38 12.79 1.34 8.55
N ALA A 39 13.51 2.08 9.39
CA ALA A 39 13.95 1.59 10.70
C ALA A 39 12.76 1.20 11.60
N GLN A 40 11.67 1.94 11.54
CA GLN A 40 10.48 1.66 12.33
C GLN A 40 9.81 0.36 11.87
N VAL A 41 9.67 0.17 10.57
CA VAL A 41 9.10 -1.07 10.00
C VAL A 41 9.98 -2.27 10.33
N GLU A 42 11.30 -2.14 10.20
CA GLU A 42 12.24 -3.22 10.52
C GLU A 42 12.14 -3.64 12.00
N ARG A 43 11.98 -2.69 12.92
CA ARG A 43 11.76 -3.01 14.34
C ARG A 43 10.49 -3.82 14.58
N GLN A 44 9.40 -3.48 13.88
CA GLN A 44 8.14 -4.22 13.97
C GLN A 44 8.28 -5.64 13.42
N LEU A 45 8.94 -5.80 12.28
CA LEU A 45 9.19 -7.12 11.67
C LEU A 45 10.10 -7.98 12.55
N GLU A 46 11.15 -7.41 13.14
CA GLU A 46 12.03 -8.10 14.07
C GLU A 46 11.31 -8.55 15.35
N ALA A 47 10.30 -7.81 15.77
CA ALA A 47 9.42 -8.18 16.88
C ALA A 47 8.39 -9.27 16.52
N GLY A 48 8.42 -9.78 15.29
CA GLY A 48 7.49 -10.81 14.82
C GLY A 48 6.10 -10.27 14.44
N GLN A 49 5.97 -8.96 14.28
CA GLN A 49 4.71 -8.32 13.88
C GLN A 49 4.57 -8.28 12.37
N HIS A 50 3.36 -8.51 11.89
CA HIS A 50 3.01 -8.25 10.50
C HIS A 50 2.65 -6.77 10.34
N VAL A 51 3.05 -6.17 9.22
CA VAL A 51 2.80 -4.76 8.94
C VAL A 51 1.95 -4.65 7.67
N ILE A 52 0.89 -3.88 7.75
CA ILE A 52 0.00 -3.59 6.62
C ILE A 52 0.12 -2.11 6.28
N PHE A 53 0.31 -1.82 5.00
CA PHE A 53 0.34 -0.45 4.48
C PHE A 53 -0.89 -0.18 3.63
N ASP A 54 -1.53 0.94 3.89
CA ASP A 54 -2.54 1.52 3.01
C ASP A 54 -1.92 2.77 2.38
N VAL A 55 -1.45 2.61 1.15
CA VAL A 55 -0.65 3.63 0.45
C VAL A 55 -1.14 3.79 -0.98
N ASP A 56 -0.72 4.87 -1.64
CA ASP A 56 -0.97 5.04 -3.06
C ASP A 56 -0.15 4.05 -3.91
N VAL A 57 -0.41 4.03 -5.22
CA VAL A 57 0.25 3.07 -6.13
C VAL A 57 1.76 3.27 -6.21
N VAL A 58 2.24 4.50 -6.13
CA VAL A 58 3.68 4.80 -6.14
C VAL A 58 4.33 4.30 -4.86
N GLY A 59 3.73 4.61 -3.71
CA GLY A 59 4.18 4.11 -2.41
C GLY A 59 4.18 2.59 -2.34
N GLY A 60 3.13 1.95 -2.85
CA GLY A 60 3.03 0.50 -2.92
C GLY A 60 4.14 -0.13 -3.77
N CYS A 61 4.44 0.45 -4.93
CA CYS A 61 5.53 -0.01 -5.78
C CYS A 61 6.89 0.15 -5.09
N ASN A 62 7.12 1.25 -4.41
CA ASN A 62 8.37 1.50 -3.68
C ASN A 62 8.58 0.52 -2.54
N ILE A 63 7.53 0.21 -1.78
CA ILE A 63 7.56 -0.79 -0.72
C ILE A 63 7.88 -2.17 -1.28
N LYS A 64 7.23 -2.56 -2.35
CA LYS A 64 7.47 -3.84 -3.03
C LYS A 64 8.89 -3.96 -3.56
N GLU A 65 9.42 -2.91 -4.16
CA GLU A 65 10.79 -2.89 -4.65
C GLU A 65 11.80 -3.07 -3.51
N TYR A 66 11.58 -2.41 -2.39
CA TYR A 66 12.47 -2.50 -1.22
C TYR A 66 12.46 -3.89 -0.57
N TYR A 67 11.29 -4.48 -0.36
CA TYR A 67 11.14 -5.75 0.35
C TYR A 67 11.17 -6.99 -0.54
N GLY A 68 10.89 -6.85 -1.84
CA GLY A 68 10.84 -8.00 -2.75
C GLY A 68 9.83 -9.05 -2.29
N ASN A 69 10.27 -10.30 -2.16
CA ASN A 69 9.42 -11.43 -1.78
C ASN A 69 8.96 -11.39 -0.31
N ARG A 70 9.51 -10.50 0.50
CA ARG A 70 9.07 -10.29 1.90
C ARG A 70 7.78 -9.49 1.99
N ALA A 71 7.33 -8.91 0.90
CA ALA A 71 6.11 -8.11 0.83
C ALA A 71 5.15 -8.71 -0.20
N LEU A 72 3.86 -8.64 0.12
CA LEU A 72 2.77 -8.93 -0.79
C LEU A 72 2.11 -7.61 -1.17
N SER A 73 2.05 -7.30 -2.45
CA SER A 73 1.37 -6.12 -2.96
C SER A 73 0.03 -6.50 -3.58
N ILE A 74 -1.03 -5.84 -3.13
CA ILE A 74 -2.40 -6.08 -3.57
C ILE A 74 -2.96 -4.78 -4.14
N PHE A 75 -3.43 -4.84 -5.37
CA PHE A 75 -4.14 -3.75 -6.01
C PHE A 75 -5.64 -4.03 -5.95
N ILE A 76 -6.39 -3.12 -5.34
CA ILE A 76 -7.86 -3.22 -5.26
C ILE A 76 -8.44 -2.26 -6.28
N GLN A 77 -9.19 -2.79 -7.24
CA GLN A 77 -9.72 -2.01 -8.35
C GLN A 77 -11.24 -2.08 -8.44
N PRO A 78 -11.90 -1.04 -8.97
CA PRO A 78 -13.31 -1.12 -9.29
C PRO A 78 -13.54 -2.08 -10.46
N PRO A 79 -14.77 -2.61 -10.66
CA PRO A 79 -15.08 -3.51 -11.76
C PRO A 79 -14.81 -2.88 -13.14
N SER A 80 -15.11 -1.59 -13.26
CA SER A 80 -14.83 -0.79 -14.46
C SER A 80 -14.82 0.70 -14.11
N ILE A 81 -14.29 1.51 -15.02
CA ILE A 81 -14.34 2.99 -14.88
C ILE A 81 -15.79 3.48 -14.96
N GLU A 82 -16.61 2.86 -15.79
CA GLU A 82 -18.04 3.20 -15.90
C GLU A 82 -18.78 2.93 -14.59
N GLU A 83 -18.53 1.80 -13.96
CA GLU A 83 -19.13 1.46 -12.67
C GLU A 83 -18.66 2.41 -11.57
N LEU A 84 -17.39 2.81 -11.60
CA LEU A 84 -16.86 3.82 -10.67
C LEU A 84 -17.59 5.16 -10.88
N ARG A 85 -17.82 5.58 -12.14
CA ARG A 85 -18.59 6.79 -12.45
C ARG A 85 -19.98 6.70 -11.86
N HIS A 86 -20.67 5.57 -12.06
CA HIS A 86 -21.99 5.31 -11.51
C HIS A 86 -22.04 5.45 -9.98
N ARG A 87 -21.07 4.86 -9.30
CA ARG A 87 -20.96 4.93 -7.84
C ARG A 87 -20.73 6.35 -7.35
N LEU A 88 -19.88 7.12 -8.02
CA LEU A 88 -19.59 8.50 -7.68
C LEU A 88 -20.79 9.42 -7.92
N GLU A 89 -21.47 9.27 -9.05
CA GLU A 89 -22.69 10.01 -9.38
C GLU A 89 -23.82 9.68 -8.40
N GLY A 90 -23.96 8.41 -8.01
CA GLY A 90 -25.01 7.92 -7.11
C GLY A 90 -24.89 8.46 -5.70
N ARG A 91 -23.69 8.86 -5.25
CA ARG A 91 -23.50 9.48 -3.93
C ARG A 91 -24.04 10.89 -3.87
N GLY A 92 -24.13 11.60 -5.01
CA GLY A 92 -24.68 12.95 -5.10
C GLY A 92 -23.88 14.03 -4.37
N THR A 93 -22.67 13.73 -3.91
CA THR A 93 -21.84 14.64 -3.10
C THR A 93 -20.77 15.37 -3.90
N ASP A 94 -20.47 14.89 -5.11
CA ASP A 94 -19.39 15.43 -5.94
C ASP A 94 -19.95 16.16 -7.16
N THR A 95 -19.26 17.24 -7.55
CA THR A 95 -19.54 17.94 -8.82
C THR A 95 -19.05 17.10 -10.00
N PRO A 96 -19.57 17.36 -11.23
CA PRO A 96 -19.06 16.66 -12.42
C PRO A 96 -17.55 16.80 -12.62
N GLU A 97 -16.97 17.94 -12.29
CA GLU A 97 -15.54 18.20 -12.40
C GLU A 97 -14.74 17.33 -11.42
N VAL A 98 -15.21 17.19 -10.19
CA VAL A 98 -14.59 16.33 -9.16
C VAL A 98 -14.69 14.87 -9.57
N ILE A 99 -15.83 14.44 -10.11
CA ILE A 99 -16.01 13.07 -10.61
C ILE A 99 -14.99 12.79 -11.71
N GLN A 100 -14.83 13.69 -12.67
CA GLN A 100 -13.86 13.50 -13.76
C GLN A 100 -12.43 13.42 -13.24
N GLN A 101 -12.06 14.25 -12.27
CA GLN A 101 -10.73 14.17 -11.62
C GLN A 101 -10.49 12.83 -10.95
N ARG A 102 -11.50 12.29 -10.27
CA ARG A 102 -11.42 10.97 -9.62
C ARG A 102 -11.30 9.84 -10.63
N LEU A 103 -12.00 9.94 -11.76
CA LEU A 103 -11.92 8.96 -12.83
C LEU A 103 -10.55 8.97 -13.52
N ASP A 104 -10.00 10.15 -13.77
CA ASP A 104 -8.66 10.31 -14.35
C ASP A 104 -7.60 9.73 -13.41
N LYS A 105 -7.74 9.97 -12.12
CA LYS A 105 -6.86 9.39 -11.10
C LYS A 105 -6.96 7.87 -11.07
N ALA A 106 -8.17 7.32 -11.14
CA ALA A 106 -8.39 5.89 -11.17
C ALA A 106 -7.77 5.23 -12.40
N GLU A 107 -7.87 5.85 -13.57
CA GLU A 107 -7.21 5.37 -14.79
C GLU A 107 -5.69 5.39 -14.66
N TYR A 108 -5.15 6.45 -14.09
CA TYR A 108 -3.71 6.54 -13.81
C TYR A 108 -3.25 5.43 -12.86
N GLU A 109 -3.97 5.23 -11.75
CA GLU A 109 -3.67 4.18 -10.78
C GLU A 109 -3.76 2.78 -11.40
N LEU A 110 -4.79 2.53 -12.24
CA LEU A 110 -4.96 1.26 -12.95
C LEU A 110 -3.77 0.92 -13.85
N SER A 111 -3.08 1.92 -14.37
CA SER A 111 -1.88 1.70 -15.18
C SER A 111 -0.74 1.03 -14.42
N PHE A 112 -0.76 1.10 -13.08
CA PHE A 112 0.22 0.45 -12.20
C PHE A 112 -0.16 -0.98 -11.82
N SER A 113 -1.39 -1.41 -12.08
CA SER A 113 -1.88 -2.72 -11.62
C SER A 113 -0.98 -3.91 -12.03
N PRO A 114 -0.35 -3.94 -13.22
CA PRO A 114 0.55 -5.04 -13.57
C PRO A 114 1.80 -5.15 -12.68
N LYS A 115 2.13 -4.12 -11.93
CA LYS A 115 3.28 -4.12 -11.01
C LYS A 115 2.97 -4.74 -9.65
N PHE A 116 1.71 -5.03 -9.39
CA PHE A 116 1.26 -5.62 -8.14
C PHE A 116 1.20 -7.15 -8.23
N ASP A 117 1.43 -7.81 -7.11
CA ASP A 117 1.39 -9.28 -7.05
C ASP A 117 0.01 -9.84 -7.31
N LYS A 118 -1.02 -9.18 -6.78
CA LYS A 118 -2.41 -9.58 -6.90
C LYS A 118 -3.31 -8.41 -7.20
N ILE A 119 -4.34 -8.68 -7.99
CA ILE A 119 -5.41 -7.73 -8.30
C ILE A 119 -6.70 -8.29 -7.72
N ILE A 120 -7.35 -7.52 -6.86
CA ILE A 120 -8.66 -7.84 -6.31
C ILE A 120 -9.68 -6.88 -6.91
N VAL A 121 -10.68 -7.42 -7.58
CA VAL A 121 -11.77 -6.60 -8.14
C VAL A 121 -12.84 -6.40 -7.07
N ASN A 122 -13.07 -5.14 -6.70
CA ASN A 122 -14.11 -4.79 -5.73
C ASN A 122 -15.46 -4.60 -6.44
N ASP A 123 -16.06 -5.69 -6.88
CA ASP A 123 -17.42 -5.73 -7.41
C ASP A 123 -18.42 -5.91 -6.26
N ASP A 124 -18.30 -7.00 -5.53
CA ASP A 124 -19.00 -7.26 -4.29
C ASP A 124 -18.02 -7.16 -3.12
N LEU A 125 -18.33 -6.29 -2.14
CA LEU A 125 -17.41 -6.00 -1.03
C LEU A 125 -17.09 -7.26 -0.21
N GLU A 126 -18.07 -8.09 0.10
CA GLU A 126 -17.86 -9.29 0.90
C GLU A 126 -16.99 -10.32 0.17
N THR A 127 -17.19 -10.48 -1.13
CA THR A 127 -16.35 -11.34 -1.96
C THR A 127 -14.92 -10.81 -2.03
N ALA A 128 -14.73 -9.51 -2.24
CA ALA A 128 -13.43 -8.87 -2.26
C ALA A 128 -12.68 -9.03 -0.94
N LYS A 129 -13.38 -8.88 0.18
CA LYS A 129 -12.80 -9.12 1.53
C LYS A 129 -12.34 -10.56 1.70
N ALA A 130 -13.17 -11.53 1.29
CA ALA A 130 -12.86 -12.95 1.39
C ALA A 130 -11.64 -13.32 0.54
N GLU A 131 -11.58 -12.86 -0.69
CA GLU A 131 -10.44 -13.07 -1.60
C GLU A 131 -9.15 -12.46 -1.04
N THR A 132 -9.23 -11.24 -0.54
CA THR A 132 -8.09 -10.54 0.06
C THR A 132 -7.56 -11.31 1.26
N LEU A 133 -8.44 -11.77 2.14
CA LEU A 133 -8.06 -12.55 3.31
C LEU A 133 -7.36 -13.86 2.92
N GLU A 134 -7.87 -14.57 1.93
CA GLU A 134 -7.26 -15.82 1.45
C GLU A 134 -5.85 -15.58 0.87
N VAL A 135 -5.68 -14.53 0.08
CA VAL A 135 -4.38 -14.16 -0.50
C VAL A 135 -3.37 -13.83 0.60
N ILE A 136 -3.78 -13.08 1.62
CA ILE A 136 -2.92 -12.74 2.76
C ILE A 136 -2.55 -13.98 3.56
N LYS A 137 -3.50 -14.84 3.90
CA LYS A 137 -3.24 -16.09 4.62
C LYS A 137 -2.26 -16.99 3.89
N HIS A 138 -2.43 -17.12 2.59
CA HIS A 138 -1.53 -17.93 1.76
C HIS A 138 -0.10 -17.37 1.79
N PHE A 139 0.05 -16.06 1.62
CA PHE A 139 1.35 -15.38 1.70
C PHE A 139 2.04 -15.60 3.04
N LEU A 140 1.33 -15.41 4.14
CA LEU A 140 1.88 -15.60 5.50
C LEU A 140 2.27 -17.06 5.75
N SER A 141 1.52 -18.01 5.21
CA SER A 141 1.80 -19.44 5.29
C SER A 141 3.14 -19.80 4.59
N ILE A 142 3.38 -19.27 3.40
CA ILE A 142 4.63 -19.46 2.66
C ILE A 142 5.83 -18.88 3.42
N ALA A 143 5.69 -17.65 3.93
CA ALA A 143 6.73 -16.99 4.73
C ALA A 143 7.12 -17.81 5.96
N LYS A 144 6.13 -18.38 6.66
CA LYS A 144 6.32 -19.24 7.83
C LYS A 144 7.08 -20.54 7.48
N ASN A 145 6.77 -21.15 6.34
CA ASN A 145 7.43 -22.37 5.87
C ASN A 145 8.88 -22.10 5.46
N SER A 146 9.15 -20.97 4.81
CA SER A 146 10.51 -20.56 4.45
C SER A 146 11.41 -20.38 5.67
N ILE A 147 10.90 -19.78 6.74
CA ILE A 147 11.63 -19.61 8.02
C ILE A 147 11.95 -20.99 8.62
N LYS A 148 10.99 -21.91 8.63
CA LYS A 148 11.19 -23.28 9.13
C LYS A 148 12.25 -24.03 8.34
N GLN A 149 12.24 -23.94 7.01
CA GLN A 149 13.23 -24.56 6.16
C GLN A 149 14.64 -24.02 6.41
N ASN A 150 14.78 -22.70 6.55
CA ASN A 150 16.05 -22.08 6.86
C ASN A 150 16.61 -22.51 8.21
N LEU A 151 15.75 -22.69 9.22
CA LEU A 151 16.14 -23.18 10.54
C LEU A 151 16.58 -24.66 10.51
N LEU A 152 15.98 -25.46 9.63
CA LEU A 152 16.35 -26.88 9.47
C LEU A 152 17.67 -27.05 8.71
N HIS A 153 18.01 -26.13 7.81
CA HIS A 153 19.26 -26.18 7.04
C HIS A 153 20.45 -25.56 7.77
N SER A 154 20.22 -24.79 8.82
CA SER A 154 21.27 -24.16 9.64
C SER A 154 21.79 -25.04 10.80
N LYS A 155 21.28 -26.24 10.92
CA LYS A 155 21.76 -27.26 11.82
C LYS A 155 22.61 -28.26 11.04
#